data_720b5e8f2b3c04a140d0a0f9e007c908
#
_entry.id   720b5e8f2b3c04a140d0a0f9e007c908
#
_cell.length_a   1.000
_cell.length_b   1.000
_cell.length_c   1.000
_cell.angle_alpha   90.00
_cell.angle_beta   90.00
_cell.angle_gamma   90.00
#
_symmetry.space_group_name_H-M   'P 1'
#
loop_
_entity.id
_entity.type
_entity.pdbx_description
1 polymer ?
#
loop_
_entity_poly.entity_id
_entity_poly.type
_entity_poly.pdbx_seq_one_letter_code
_entity_poly.pdbx_strand_id
1 'polypeptide(L)'
;MKDKTRNFQLIIFGATGFTGQIATKYIDHHYPNLKWAIAGRNKDKLEDLANLCKNNKPDIVIGDSGNKAELCHIASITKVVLSFAGPFNKYSNLLVECCLNEGAHYLDITGENIWVKDLIDRHHEAAEKNGVKIVPSCGYDSIPSDIGSFFSQRSLDKKILSIDCYQSGGGGVSGGTIESAFSMMEYKTQNKLGHTFLLNPKNSYSNIQREKSKDKFSIKKIKHFNTWSAPFVMAPANTRVVRRSAALFDMRQNGYGEQFVYNEFMELKKYTSALIVSTSLVMLGLIISLPFRRLFRPLFTKPGNGPSEKTQDNGWFKSKFIIKTEDNKTYISKMYGKGDPGYKST
;
A
#
# COMPACT_ATOMS: atom_id res chain seq x y z
N MET A 1 19.10 -15.41 16.63
CA MET A 1 18.01 -16.29 16.09
C MET A 1 18.59 -17.66 15.79
N LYS A 2 17.94 -18.77 16.24
CA LYS A 2 18.28 -20.10 15.73
C LYS A 2 17.93 -20.13 14.25
N ASP A 3 18.88 -20.52 13.41
CA ASP A 3 18.68 -20.68 11.96
C ASP A 3 17.74 -21.89 11.76
N LYS A 4 16.42 -21.60 11.83
CA LYS A 4 15.39 -22.61 11.56
C LYS A 4 15.44 -22.87 10.05
N THR A 5 15.80 -24.07 9.63
CA THR A 5 15.63 -24.50 8.24
C THR A 5 14.15 -24.39 7.87
N ARG A 6 13.85 -23.42 7.00
CA ARG A 6 12.47 -23.16 6.57
C ARG A 6 12.20 -23.83 5.24
N ASN A 7 11.05 -24.47 5.13
CA ASN A 7 10.66 -25.22 3.92
C ASN A 7 10.49 -24.30 2.71
N PHE A 8 9.97 -23.06 2.95
CA PHE A 8 9.64 -22.11 1.91
C PHE A 8 10.38 -20.77 2.09
N GLN A 9 10.70 -20.14 0.98
CA GLN A 9 11.20 -18.77 0.96
C GLN A 9 10.02 -17.78 1.04
N LEU A 10 8.88 -18.13 0.43
CA LEU A 10 7.68 -17.31 0.36
C LEU A 10 6.42 -18.17 0.52
N ILE A 11 5.46 -17.67 1.29
CA ILE A 11 4.07 -18.17 1.26
C ILE A 11 3.16 -16.99 0.91
N ILE A 12 2.31 -17.17 -0.12
CA ILE A 12 1.24 -16.22 -0.46
C ILE A 12 -0.01 -16.60 0.32
N PHE A 13 -0.41 -15.80 1.30
CA PHE A 13 -1.64 -15.99 2.07
C PHE A 13 -2.81 -15.22 1.45
N GLY A 14 -3.97 -15.87 1.30
CA GLY A 14 -5.11 -15.31 0.58
C GLY A 14 -4.94 -15.40 -0.96
N ALA A 15 -4.19 -16.40 -1.43
CA ALA A 15 -3.84 -16.59 -2.83
C ALA A 15 -5.06 -16.73 -3.76
N THR A 16 -6.19 -17.26 -3.29
CA THR A 16 -7.42 -17.44 -4.09
C THR A 16 -8.24 -16.17 -4.29
N GLY A 17 -7.86 -15.05 -3.64
CA GLY A 17 -8.44 -13.74 -3.88
C GLY A 17 -7.98 -13.15 -5.23
N PHE A 18 -8.68 -12.11 -5.72
CA PHE A 18 -8.40 -11.51 -7.03
C PHE A 18 -6.91 -11.15 -7.20
N THR A 19 -6.36 -10.35 -6.30
CA THR A 19 -4.95 -9.93 -6.36
C THR A 19 -3.99 -11.09 -6.05
N GLY A 20 -4.37 -11.99 -5.13
CA GLY A 20 -3.58 -13.16 -4.79
C GLY A 20 -3.36 -14.11 -5.99
N GLN A 21 -4.37 -14.29 -6.84
CA GLN A 21 -4.25 -15.08 -8.07
C GLN A 21 -3.28 -14.43 -9.07
N ILE A 22 -3.31 -13.10 -9.20
CA ILE A 22 -2.38 -12.36 -10.07
C ILE A 22 -0.95 -12.52 -9.57
N ALA A 23 -0.73 -12.32 -8.27
CA ALA A 23 0.57 -12.50 -7.64
C ALA A 23 1.09 -13.95 -7.78
N THR A 24 0.22 -14.94 -7.64
CA THR A 24 0.57 -16.35 -7.84
C THR A 24 1.06 -16.62 -9.26
N LYS A 25 0.32 -16.15 -10.27
CA LYS A 25 0.73 -16.28 -11.69
C LYS A 25 2.03 -15.53 -11.98
N TYR A 26 2.24 -14.37 -11.37
CA TYR A 26 3.46 -13.59 -11.53
C TYR A 26 4.68 -14.34 -10.97
N ILE A 27 4.57 -14.90 -9.78
CA ILE A 27 5.66 -15.69 -9.16
C ILE A 27 5.96 -16.94 -9.97
N ASP A 28 4.93 -17.69 -10.40
CA ASP A 28 5.11 -18.86 -11.28
C ASP A 28 5.92 -18.51 -12.53
N HIS A 29 5.59 -17.37 -13.17
CA HIS A 29 6.22 -17.00 -14.44
C HIS A 29 7.66 -16.48 -14.30
N HIS A 30 7.94 -15.67 -13.24
CA HIS A 30 9.19 -14.92 -13.14
C HIS A 30 10.23 -15.55 -12.20
N TYR A 31 9.83 -16.50 -11.33
CA TYR A 31 10.70 -17.08 -10.31
C TYR A 31 10.73 -18.61 -10.35
N PRO A 32 11.30 -19.22 -11.40
CA PRO A 32 11.23 -20.67 -11.61
C PRO A 32 11.93 -21.51 -10.52
N ASN A 33 12.86 -20.91 -9.77
CA ASN A 33 13.66 -21.59 -8.76
C ASN A 33 13.22 -21.24 -7.31
N LEU A 34 12.15 -20.50 -7.13
CA LEU A 34 11.68 -20.11 -5.80
C LEU A 34 11.02 -21.31 -5.12
N LYS A 35 11.42 -21.64 -3.88
CA LYS A 35 10.68 -22.57 -3.04
C LYS A 35 9.54 -21.84 -2.34
N TRP A 36 8.32 -22.09 -2.77
CA TRP A 36 7.17 -21.30 -2.33
C TRP A 36 5.89 -22.12 -2.24
N ALA A 37 4.93 -21.55 -1.52
CA ALA A 37 3.60 -22.13 -1.38
C ALA A 37 2.51 -21.06 -1.48
N ILE A 38 1.29 -21.49 -1.76
CA ILE A 38 0.08 -20.69 -1.68
C ILE A 38 -0.76 -21.16 -0.50
N ALA A 39 -1.38 -20.22 0.22
CA ALA A 39 -2.13 -20.53 1.41
C ALA A 39 -3.51 -19.86 1.43
N GLY A 40 -4.45 -20.54 2.06
CA GLY A 40 -5.83 -20.10 2.25
C GLY A 40 -6.69 -21.20 2.83
N ARG A 41 -7.98 -20.92 3.07
CA ARG A 41 -8.89 -21.83 3.76
C ARG A 41 -9.59 -22.87 2.86
N ASN A 42 -9.65 -22.63 1.55
CA ASN A 42 -10.37 -23.51 0.62
C ASN A 42 -9.37 -24.32 -0.22
N LYS A 43 -9.25 -25.60 0.07
CA LYS A 43 -8.31 -26.51 -0.56
C LYS A 43 -8.55 -26.63 -2.06
N ASP A 44 -9.77 -26.85 -2.49
CA ASP A 44 -10.11 -27.07 -3.91
C ASP A 44 -9.71 -25.86 -4.77
N LYS A 45 -10.02 -24.64 -4.29
CA LYS A 45 -9.62 -23.40 -5.00
C LYS A 45 -8.10 -23.20 -5.04
N LEU A 46 -7.38 -23.66 -4.04
CA LEU A 46 -5.91 -23.61 -4.04
C LEU A 46 -5.35 -24.65 -5.03
N GLU A 47 -5.92 -25.85 -5.09
CA GLU A 47 -5.54 -26.88 -6.06
C GLU A 47 -5.80 -26.42 -7.50
N ASP A 48 -6.96 -25.83 -7.76
CA ASP A 48 -7.30 -25.25 -9.06
C ASP A 48 -6.27 -24.17 -9.46
N LEU A 49 -5.94 -23.27 -8.54
CA LEU A 49 -4.96 -22.20 -8.79
C LEU A 49 -3.55 -22.76 -9.02
N ALA A 50 -3.11 -23.73 -8.21
CA ALA A 50 -1.81 -24.38 -8.37
C ALA A 50 -1.70 -25.13 -9.70
N ASN A 51 -2.79 -25.73 -10.18
CA ASN A 51 -2.83 -26.43 -11.46
C ASN A 51 -2.71 -25.48 -12.68
N LEU A 52 -2.99 -24.20 -12.51
CA LEU A 52 -2.77 -23.18 -13.54
C LEU A 52 -1.29 -22.77 -13.65
N CYS A 53 -0.48 -23.00 -12.63
CA CYS A 53 0.95 -22.71 -12.62
C CYS A 53 1.72 -23.79 -13.40
N LYS A 54 2.47 -23.39 -14.40
CA LYS A 54 3.15 -24.32 -15.35
C LYS A 54 4.67 -24.28 -15.28
N ASN A 55 5.25 -23.20 -14.74
CA ASN A 55 6.69 -23.00 -14.70
C ASN A 55 7.28 -23.40 -13.34
N ASN A 56 6.64 -23.00 -12.27
CA ASN A 56 7.05 -23.32 -10.90
C ASN A 56 5.82 -23.51 -10.02
N LYS A 57 5.22 -24.73 -10.09
CA LYS A 57 4.00 -25.05 -9.35
C LYS A 57 4.22 -24.88 -7.85
N PRO A 58 3.38 -24.09 -7.13
CA PRO A 58 3.50 -23.91 -5.70
C PRO A 58 3.01 -25.14 -4.92
N ASP A 59 3.57 -25.35 -3.73
CA ASP A 59 2.97 -26.18 -2.73
C ASP A 59 1.70 -25.51 -2.14
N ILE A 60 0.85 -26.31 -1.47
CA ILE A 60 -0.39 -25.83 -0.87
C ILE A 60 -0.32 -25.99 0.64
N VAL A 61 -0.66 -24.92 1.34
CA VAL A 61 -0.78 -24.92 2.81
C VAL A 61 -2.17 -24.42 3.19
N ILE A 62 -2.90 -25.21 3.98
CA ILE A 62 -4.22 -24.79 4.45
C ILE A 62 -4.05 -23.89 5.66
N GLY A 63 -4.83 -22.78 5.68
CA GLY A 63 -4.86 -21.84 6.81
C GLY A 63 -6.04 -20.91 6.76
N ASP A 64 -6.78 -20.86 7.87
CA ASP A 64 -7.86 -19.91 8.09
C ASP A 64 -7.36 -18.75 8.95
N SER A 65 -7.75 -17.52 8.59
CA SER A 65 -7.37 -16.28 9.31
C SER A 65 -7.87 -16.23 10.76
N GLY A 66 -8.86 -17.05 11.13
CA GLY A 66 -9.37 -17.21 12.49
C GLY A 66 -8.65 -18.30 13.29
N ASN A 67 -7.83 -19.13 12.66
CA ASN A 67 -7.15 -20.25 13.32
C ASN A 67 -5.68 -19.93 13.60
N LYS A 68 -5.38 -19.56 14.85
CA LYS A 68 -4.02 -19.19 15.26
C LYS A 68 -2.99 -20.31 15.06
N ALA A 69 -3.36 -21.57 15.31
CA ALA A 69 -2.44 -22.70 15.17
C ALA A 69 -1.99 -22.88 13.71
N GLU A 70 -2.93 -22.80 12.75
CA GLU A 70 -2.65 -22.88 11.32
C GLU A 70 -1.79 -21.70 10.84
N LEU A 71 -2.10 -20.47 11.30
CA LEU A 71 -1.33 -19.29 10.96
C LEU A 71 0.11 -19.33 11.50
N CYS A 72 0.30 -19.80 12.73
CA CYS A 72 1.63 -19.97 13.31
C CYS A 72 2.39 -21.11 12.61
N HIS A 73 1.71 -22.17 12.18
CA HIS A 73 2.34 -23.20 11.33
C HIS A 73 2.83 -22.59 10.02
N ILE A 74 2.01 -21.81 9.29
CA ILE A 74 2.40 -21.08 8.08
C ILE A 74 3.66 -20.22 8.33
N ALA A 75 3.65 -19.43 9.40
CA ALA A 75 4.76 -18.57 9.75
C ALA A 75 6.04 -19.34 10.13
N SER A 76 5.91 -20.53 10.75
CA SER A 76 7.06 -21.34 11.18
C SER A 76 7.83 -21.98 10.02
N ILE A 77 7.17 -22.26 8.90
CA ILE A 77 7.74 -22.98 7.73
C ILE A 77 8.20 -22.08 6.59
N THR A 78 8.01 -20.76 6.69
CA THR A 78 8.42 -19.81 5.63
C THR A 78 9.33 -18.70 6.13
N LYS A 79 10.15 -18.13 5.22
CA LYS A 79 10.92 -16.91 5.52
C LYS A 79 10.05 -15.66 5.44
N VAL A 80 9.14 -15.61 4.47
CA VAL A 80 8.29 -14.44 4.18
C VAL A 80 6.85 -14.90 3.97
N VAL A 81 5.91 -14.20 4.61
CA VAL A 81 4.49 -14.28 4.31
C VAL A 81 4.09 -13.01 3.55
N LEU A 82 3.53 -13.18 2.35
CA LEU A 82 2.92 -12.10 1.56
C LEU A 82 1.41 -12.27 1.60
N SER A 83 0.71 -11.34 2.26
CA SER A 83 -0.72 -11.43 2.50
C SER A 83 -1.53 -10.59 1.53
N PHE A 84 -2.53 -11.22 0.92
CA PHE A 84 -3.60 -10.59 0.12
C PHE A 84 -4.98 -10.77 0.76
N ALA A 85 -5.04 -11.22 2.01
CA ALA A 85 -6.29 -11.48 2.73
C ALA A 85 -6.84 -10.19 3.37
N GLY A 86 -7.43 -9.31 2.56
CA GLY A 86 -8.11 -8.10 3.02
C GLY A 86 -9.61 -8.32 3.29
N PRO A 87 -10.26 -7.47 4.12
CA PRO A 87 -9.71 -6.36 4.91
C PRO A 87 -8.66 -6.80 5.95
N PHE A 88 -7.52 -6.10 5.94
CA PHE A 88 -6.36 -6.51 6.73
C PHE A 88 -6.58 -6.34 8.23
N ASN A 89 -7.31 -5.31 8.65
CA ASN A 89 -7.70 -5.09 10.04
C ASN A 89 -8.56 -6.24 10.61
N LYS A 90 -9.24 -7.02 9.75
CA LYS A 90 -10.07 -8.17 10.15
C LYS A 90 -9.29 -9.48 10.15
N TYR A 91 -8.44 -9.68 9.13
CA TYR A 91 -7.89 -11.02 8.84
C TYR A 91 -6.39 -11.16 9.09
N SER A 92 -5.65 -10.06 9.33
CA SER A 92 -4.19 -10.15 9.40
C SER A 92 -3.58 -9.99 10.79
N ASN A 93 -4.34 -9.62 11.83
CA ASN A 93 -3.79 -9.43 13.18
C ASN A 93 -3.07 -10.68 13.72
N LEU A 94 -3.76 -11.84 13.71
CA LEU A 94 -3.18 -13.09 14.19
C LEU A 94 -1.99 -13.55 13.33
N LEU A 95 -2.07 -13.34 12.02
CA LEU A 95 -0.99 -13.70 11.10
C LEU A 95 0.28 -12.89 11.38
N VAL A 96 0.15 -11.57 11.62
CA VAL A 96 1.28 -10.71 12.00
C VAL A 96 1.90 -11.15 13.33
N GLU A 97 1.06 -11.47 14.35
CA GLU A 97 1.57 -12.02 15.62
C GLU A 97 2.34 -13.32 15.42
N CYS A 98 1.80 -14.24 14.62
CA CYS A 98 2.48 -15.51 14.33
C CYS A 98 3.79 -15.28 13.58
N CYS A 99 3.82 -14.38 12.60
CA CYS A 99 5.06 -14.02 11.89
C CYS A 99 6.12 -13.47 12.86
N LEU A 100 5.72 -12.57 13.76
CA LEU A 100 6.61 -12.01 14.77
C LEU A 100 7.18 -13.08 15.72
N ASN A 101 6.33 -13.99 16.21
CA ASN A 101 6.71 -15.03 17.18
C ASN A 101 7.59 -16.10 16.54
N GLU A 102 7.29 -16.49 15.30
CA GLU A 102 8.02 -17.50 14.56
C GLU A 102 9.25 -16.95 13.83
N GLY A 103 9.42 -15.62 13.77
CA GLY A 103 10.55 -14.97 13.10
C GLY A 103 10.42 -14.95 11.58
N ALA A 104 9.21 -15.03 11.02
CA ALA A 104 8.94 -14.81 9.62
C ALA A 104 8.76 -13.31 9.32
N HIS A 105 9.14 -12.88 8.14
CA HIS A 105 8.82 -11.53 7.68
C HIS A 105 7.38 -11.48 7.15
N TYR A 106 6.72 -10.33 7.30
CA TYR A 106 5.34 -10.11 6.85
C TYR A 106 5.26 -8.93 5.89
N LEU A 107 4.58 -9.11 4.77
CA LEU A 107 4.29 -8.08 3.78
C LEU A 107 2.80 -8.13 3.41
N ASP A 108 2.22 -6.96 3.10
CA ASP A 108 0.88 -6.84 2.55
C ASP A 108 0.72 -5.62 1.64
N ILE A 109 -0.48 -5.46 1.08
CA ILE A 109 -0.83 -4.35 0.19
C ILE A 109 -1.90 -3.42 0.79
N THR A 110 -1.96 -3.30 2.12
CA THR A 110 -3.01 -2.52 2.78
C THR A 110 -2.92 -1.02 2.53
N GLY A 111 -4.07 -0.35 2.41
CA GLY A 111 -4.21 1.10 2.53
C GLY A 111 -4.79 1.55 3.89
N GLU A 112 -4.93 0.62 4.85
CA GLU A 112 -5.64 0.82 6.13
C GLU A 112 -4.72 1.43 7.20
N ASN A 113 -4.36 2.72 7.05
CA ASN A 113 -3.36 3.39 7.90
C ASN A 113 -3.67 3.36 9.41
N ILE A 114 -4.92 3.33 9.81
CA ILE A 114 -5.27 3.22 11.24
C ILE A 114 -4.85 1.86 11.79
N TRP A 115 -5.10 0.80 11.03
CA TRP A 115 -4.65 -0.54 11.38
C TRP A 115 -3.11 -0.64 11.38
N VAL A 116 -2.45 -0.03 10.39
CA VAL A 116 -0.98 0.04 10.36
C VAL A 116 -0.42 0.76 11.58
N LYS A 117 -1.09 1.83 12.03
CA LYS A 117 -0.71 2.51 13.28
C LYS A 117 -0.83 1.59 14.49
N ASP A 118 -1.91 0.82 14.58
CA ASP A 118 -2.07 -0.15 15.68
C ASP A 118 -1.01 -1.25 15.63
N LEU A 119 -0.60 -1.71 14.42
CA LEU A 119 0.52 -2.66 14.28
C LEU A 119 1.84 -2.05 14.77
N ILE A 120 2.12 -0.80 14.40
CA ILE A 120 3.33 -0.10 14.83
C ILE A 120 3.33 -0.01 16.36
N ASP A 121 2.22 0.44 16.96
CA ASP A 121 2.14 0.65 18.42
C ASP A 121 2.30 -0.66 19.21
N ARG A 122 1.81 -1.79 18.66
CA ARG A 122 1.88 -3.09 19.36
C ARG A 122 3.16 -3.86 19.09
N HIS A 123 3.75 -3.74 17.90
CA HIS A 123 4.72 -4.72 17.43
C HIS A 123 6.07 -4.14 17.00
N HIS A 124 6.23 -2.81 16.86
CA HIS A 124 7.46 -2.21 16.31
C HIS A 124 8.71 -2.61 17.10
N GLU A 125 8.70 -2.42 18.41
CA GLU A 125 9.86 -2.71 19.28
C GLU A 125 10.19 -4.21 19.29
N ALA A 126 9.16 -5.07 19.37
CA ALA A 126 9.36 -6.51 19.36
C ALA A 126 9.87 -7.01 17.98
N ALA A 127 9.39 -6.42 16.88
CA ALA A 127 9.85 -6.74 15.54
C ALA A 127 11.33 -6.35 15.35
N GLU A 128 11.72 -5.17 15.83
CA GLU A 128 13.11 -4.70 15.78
C GLU A 128 14.02 -5.62 16.61
N LYS A 129 13.65 -5.93 17.85
CA LYS A 129 14.39 -6.85 18.73
C LYS A 129 14.56 -8.24 18.12
N ASN A 130 13.52 -8.77 17.45
CA ASN A 130 13.52 -10.09 16.84
C ASN A 130 14.12 -10.11 15.43
N GLY A 131 14.49 -8.95 14.85
CA GLY A 131 14.97 -8.83 13.47
C GLY A 131 13.90 -9.19 12.42
N VAL A 132 12.61 -9.08 12.77
CA VAL A 132 11.48 -9.36 11.89
C VAL A 132 11.08 -8.08 11.16
N LYS A 133 10.89 -8.18 9.85
CA LYS A 133 10.38 -7.08 9.03
C LYS A 133 8.87 -7.24 8.85
N ILE A 134 8.11 -6.24 9.31
CA ILE A 134 6.68 -6.12 9.07
C ILE A 134 6.50 -4.91 8.16
N VAL A 135 6.17 -5.15 6.88
CA VAL A 135 6.14 -4.13 5.83
C VAL A 135 4.74 -4.09 5.19
N PRO A 136 3.83 -3.31 5.76
CA PRO A 136 2.52 -3.09 5.16
C PRO A 136 2.60 -2.12 3.97
N SER A 137 1.52 -2.05 3.19
CA SER A 137 1.35 -1.07 2.10
C SER A 137 2.31 -1.24 0.92
N CYS A 138 2.65 -2.49 0.56
CA CYS A 138 3.54 -2.81 -0.57
C CYS A 138 2.81 -2.83 -1.93
N GLY A 139 1.63 -2.21 -2.06
CA GLY A 139 0.87 -2.13 -3.31
C GLY A 139 1.02 -0.78 -4.02
N TYR A 140 0.32 -0.64 -5.14
CA TYR A 140 0.29 0.59 -5.95
C TYR A 140 -0.04 1.83 -5.12
N ASP A 141 -0.91 1.71 -4.15
CA ASP A 141 -1.35 2.84 -3.35
C ASP A 141 -0.17 3.64 -2.77
N SER A 142 0.91 2.97 -2.38
CA SER A 142 2.05 3.64 -1.72
C SER A 142 3.40 3.45 -2.43
N ILE A 143 3.64 2.35 -3.11
CA ILE A 143 4.95 2.03 -3.70
C ILE A 143 5.45 3.09 -4.69
N PRO A 144 4.68 3.57 -5.68
CA PRO A 144 5.18 4.61 -6.59
C PRO A 144 5.51 5.91 -5.88
N SER A 145 4.73 6.27 -4.86
CA SER A 145 4.93 7.49 -4.07
C SER A 145 6.17 7.40 -3.18
N ASP A 146 6.31 6.29 -2.46
CA ASP A 146 7.40 6.08 -1.50
C ASP A 146 8.74 5.80 -2.19
N ILE A 147 8.78 4.80 -3.07
CA ILE A 147 10.00 4.43 -3.80
C ILE A 147 10.40 5.54 -4.79
N GLY A 148 9.43 6.21 -5.44
CA GLY A 148 9.71 7.35 -6.31
C GLY A 148 10.35 8.52 -5.55
N SER A 149 9.88 8.81 -4.34
CA SER A 149 10.48 9.82 -3.45
C SER A 149 11.87 9.42 -2.98
N PHE A 150 12.05 8.15 -2.56
CA PHE A 150 13.34 7.60 -2.16
C PHE A 150 14.36 7.64 -3.29
N PHE A 151 13.99 7.18 -4.49
CA PHE A 151 14.85 7.23 -5.68
C PHE A 151 15.25 8.68 -6.02
N SER A 152 14.30 9.61 -5.94
CA SER A 152 14.57 11.03 -6.20
C SER A 152 15.58 11.60 -5.20
N GLN A 153 15.44 11.30 -3.92
CA GLN A 153 16.36 11.74 -2.87
C GLN A 153 17.77 11.16 -3.08
N ARG A 154 17.86 9.86 -3.36
CA ARG A 154 19.14 9.19 -3.59
C ARG A 154 19.85 9.69 -4.85
N SER A 155 19.11 9.96 -5.92
CA SER A 155 19.68 10.44 -7.19
C SER A 155 20.21 11.88 -7.10
N LEU A 156 19.64 12.71 -6.23
CA LEU A 156 20.06 14.11 -6.08
C LEU A 156 21.22 14.27 -5.09
N ASP A 157 21.34 13.33 -4.13
CA ASP A 157 22.30 13.42 -3.01
C ASP A 157 22.27 14.78 -2.30
N LYS A 158 21.06 15.31 -2.10
CA LYS A 158 20.79 16.61 -1.49
C LYS A 158 19.70 16.52 -0.44
N LYS A 159 19.74 17.45 0.52
CA LYS A 159 18.63 17.62 1.46
C LYS A 159 17.43 18.23 0.74
N ILE A 160 16.27 17.62 0.95
CA ILE A 160 15.01 17.98 0.29
C ILE A 160 14.11 18.74 1.27
N LEU A 161 13.64 19.91 0.87
CA LEU A 161 12.62 20.67 1.62
C LEU A 161 11.22 20.14 1.35
N SER A 162 10.89 19.85 0.10
CA SER A 162 9.57 19.33 -0.23
C SER A 162 9.55 18.52 -1.52
N ILE A 163 8.62 17.56 -1.55
CA ILE A 163 8.18 16.85 -2.75
C ILE A 163 6.68 17.03 -2.90
N ASP A 164 6.25 17.60 -4.03
CA ASP A 164 4.86 17.57 -4.48
C ASP A 164 4.75 16.50 -5.59
N CYS A 165 4.04 15.40 -5.30
CA CYS A 165 3.81 14.30 -6.23
C CYS A 165 2.47 14.48 -6.95
N TYR A 166 2.47 14.31 -8.26
CA TYR A 166 1.31 14.42 -9.13
C TYR A 166 1.04 13.10 -9.84
N GLN A 167 -0.06 12.46 -9.46
CA GLN A 167 -0.48 11.15 -9.96
C GLN A 167 -1.44 11.31 -11.14
N SER A 168 -1.24 10.51 -12.17
CA SER A 168 -2.20 10.31 -13.23
C SER A 168 -2.19 8.85 -13.65
N GLY A 169 -3.32 8.31 -14.06
CA GLY A 169 -3.42 6.90 -14.43
C GLY A 169 -4.79 6.52 -14.93
N GLY A 170 -4.88 5.31 -15.43
CA GLY A 170 -6.11 4.63 -15.83
C GLY A 170 -6.00 3.16 -15.46
N GLY A 171 -7.08 2.62 -14.92
CA GLY A 171 -7.15 1.24 -14.46
C GLY A 171 -8.49 0.98 -13.78
N GLY A 172 -8.58 -0.11 -13.04
CA GLY A 172 -9.78 -0.54 -12.33
C GLY A 172 -9.59 -0.65 -10.83
N VAL A 173 -10.68 -0.97 -10.13
CA VAL A 173 -10.69 -1.17 -8.67
C VAL A 173 -11.30 -2.52 -8.36
N SER A 174 -10.65 -3.32 -7.52
CA SER A 174 -11.20 -4.61 -7.07
C SER A 174 -12.20 -4.45 -5.93
N GLY A 175 -13.05 -5.47 -5.76
CA GLY A 175 -13.97 -5.53 -4.63
C GLY A 175 -13.26 -5.59 -3.28
N GLY A 176 -12.02 -6.10 -3.22
CA GLY A 176 -11.20 -6.08 -2.01
C GLY A 176 -10.82 -4.68 -1.57
N THR A 177 -10.40 -3.82 -2.49
CA THR A 177 -10.11 -2.39 -2.22
C THR A 177 -11.32 -1.66 -1.67
N ILE A 178 -12.49 -1.91 -2.28
CA ILE A 178 -13.75 -1.31 -1.82
C ILE A 178 -14.12 -1.81 -0.43
N GLU A 179 -13.97 -3.10 -0.15
CA GLU A 179 -14.26 -3.66 1.17
C GLU A 179 -13.34 -3.10 2.26
N SER A 180 -12.05 -2.93 1.97
CA SER A 180 -11.10 -2.26 2.88
C SER A 180 -11.51 -0.81 3.17
N ALA A 181 -11.98 -0.06 2.16
CA ALA A 181 -12.47 1.30 2.35
C ALA A 181 -13.70 1.35 3.29
N PHE A 182 -14.67 0.45 3.10
CA PHE A 182 -15.82 0.34 4.02
C PHE A 182 -15.39 -0.09 5.43
N SER A 183 -14.46 -1.05 5.54
CA SER A 183 -13.95 -1.54 6.82
C SER A 183 -13.22 -0.45 7.63
N MET A 184 -12.43 0.39 6.97
CA MET A 184 -11.77 1.53 7.63
C MET A 184 -12.75 2.48 8.29
N MET A 185 -13.92 2.71 7.69
CA MET A 185 -14.96 3.59 8.25
C MET A 185 -15.68 2.97 9.47
N GLU A 186 -15.59 1.65 9.64
CA GLU A 186 -16.13 0.94 10.78
C GLU A 186 -15.14 0.86 11.97
N TYR A 187 -13.87 1.11 11.70
CA TYR A 187 -12.82 1.01 12.72
C TYR A 187 -12.98 2.10 13.80
N LYS A 188 -12.99 1.69 15.06
CA LYS A 188 -13.37 2.53 16.24
C LYS A 188 -12.51 3.77 16.50
N THR A 189 -11.49 4.04 15.70
CA THR A 189 -10.53 5.13 15.92
C THR A 189 -10.57 6.20 14.81
N GLN A 190 -11.75 6.48 14.27
CA GLN A 190 -11.95 7.49 13.20
C GLN A 190 -11.33 8.87 13.49
N ASN A 191 -11.25 9.29 14.76
CA ASN A 191 -10.64 10.56 15.16
C ASN A 191 -9.15 10.69 14.81
N LYS A 192 -8.47 9.57 14.46
CA LYS A 192 -7.06 9.55 14.07
C LYS A 192 -6.85 9.73 12.56
N LEU A 193 -7.89 9.59 11.72
CA LEU A 193 -7.76 9.67 10.24
C LEU A 193 -7.18 10.99 9.76
N GLY A 194 -7.49 12.11 10.42
CA GLY A 194 -6.99 13.44 10.07
C GLY A 194 -5.53 13.71 10.47
N HIS A 195 -4.87 12.82 11.21
CA HIS A 195 -3.51 13.08 11.66
C HIS A 195 -2.48 12.87 10.54
N THR A 196 -1.87 13.97 10.10
CA THR A 196 -0.97 14.00 8.91
C THR A 196 0.32 13.19 9.08
N PHE A 197 0.75 12.93 10.31
CA PHE A 197 1.92 12.13 10.68
C PHE A 197 1.54 10.89 11.51
N LEU A 198 0.37 10.30 11.19
CA LEU A 198 -0.19 9.17 11.95
C LEU A 198 0.79 8.01 12.14
N LEU A 199 1.56 7.67 11.12
CA LEU A 199 2.46 6.52 11.12
C LEU A 199 3.88 6.85 11.60
N ASN A 200 4.20 8.13 11.78
CA ASN A 200 5.55 8.57 12.14
C ASN A 200 5.91 8.15 13.57
N PRO A 201 7.20 7.94 13.84
CA PRO A 201 7.72 7.86 15.19
C PRO A 201 7.37 9.12 16.01
N LYS A 202 7.23 8.98 17.32
CA LYS A 202 6.99 10.12 18.21
C LYS A 202 8.14 11.14 18.05
N ASN A 203 7.81 12.42 18.10
CA ASN A 203 8.77 13.53 18.05
C ASN A 203 9.65 13.59 16.77
N SER A 204 9.23 12.95 15.68
CA SER A 204 9.97 12.92 14.40
C SER A 204 9.53 14.01 13.42
N TYR A 205 8.75 14.99 13.85
CA TYR A 205 8.28 16.11 13.01
C TYR A 205 8.01 17.36 13.85
N SER A 206 8.17 18.53 13.24
CA SER A 206 7.92 19.83 13.84
C SER A 206 6.48 20.31 13.62
N ASN A 207 6.04 21.31 14.37
CA ASN A 207 4.75 21.97 14.14
C ASN A 207 4.68 22.62 12.74
N ILE A 208 5.79 23.14 12.24
CA ILE A 208 5.88 23.75 10.89
C ILE A 208 5.63 22.68 9.82
N GLN A 209 6.28 21.51 9.94
CA GLN A 209 6.03 20.40 9.02
C GLN A 209 4.57 19.96 9.08
N ARG A 210 3.98 19.87 10.27
CA ARG A 210 2.57 19.50 10.47
C ARG A 210 1.63 20.42 9.71
N GLU A 211 1.83 21.75 9.83
CA GLU A 211 1.00 22.74 9.12
C GLU A 211 1.17 22.67 7.61
N LYS A 212 2.39 22.56 7.11
CA LYS A 212 2.69 22.47 5.67
C LYS A 212 2.22 21.16 5.04
N SER A 213 2.07 20.10 5.83
CA SER A 213 1.70 18.74 5.41
C SER A 213 0.22 18.43 5.54
N LYS A 214 -0.64 19.39 5.90
CA LYS A 214 -2.10 19.20 5.91
C LYS A 214 -2.60 18.75 4.54
N ASP A 215 -3.56 17.81 4.55
CA ASP A 215 -4.17 17.34 3.31
C ASP A 215 -4.81 18.50 2.55
N LYS A 216 -4.54 18.57 1.24
CA LYS A 216 -4.93 19.73 0.41
C LYS A 216 -6.03 19.31 -0.55
N PHE A 217 -7.13 20.05 -0.51
CA PHE A 217 -8.31 19.82 -1.34
C PHE A 217 -8.48 20.86 -2.46
N SER A 218 -7.54 21.83 -2.58
CA SER A 218 -7.65 22.91 -3.55
C SER A 218 -7.18 22.52 -4.95
N ILE A 219 -7.92 22.99 -5.96
CA ILE A 219 -7.50 22.92 -7.37
C ILE A 219 -6.48 24.04 -7.63
N LYS A 220 -5.34 23.71 -8.24
CA LYS A 220 -4.28 24.66 -8.57
C LYS A 220 -3.67 24.38 -9.95
N LYS A 221 -3.23 25.41 -10.64
CA LYS A 221 -2.46 25.26 -11.87
C LYS A 221 -1.04 24.80 -11.55
N ILE A 222 -0.60 23.71 -12.19
CA ILE A 222 0.77 23.20 -12.09
C ILE A 222 1.59 23.83 -13.19
N LYS A 223 2.30 24.92 -12.85
CA LYS A 223 3.05 25.75 -13.83
C LYS A 223 4.07 24.93 -14.62
N HIS A 224 4.82 24.02 -13.96
CA HIS A 224 5.85 23.20 -14.58
C HIS A 224 5.33 22.24 -15.68
N PHE A 225 4.05 21.87 -15.64
CA PHE A 225 3.47 20.92 -16.59
C PHE A 225 2.35 21.55 -17.43
N ASN A 226 1.98 22.79 -17.15
CA ASN A 226 0.81 23.48 -17.74
C ASN A 226 -0.50 22.68 -17.62
N THR A 227 -0.68 22.00 -16.48
CA THR A 227 -1.81 21.15 -16.13
C THR A 227 -2.46 21.63 -14.82
N TRP A 228 -3.47 20.93 -14.31
CA TRP A 228 -4.18 21.26 -13.09
C TRP A 228 -4.06 20.15 -12.06
N SER A 229 -3.92 20.52 -10.78
CA SER A 229 -4.00 19.58 -9.65
C SER A 229 -5.43 19.49 -9.14
N ALA A 230 -5.79 18.29 -8.67
CA ALA A 230 -6.99 18.03 -7.88
C ALA A 230 -6.61 17.15 -6.68
N PRO A 231 -7.48 17.01 -5.66
CA PRO A 231 -7.28 16.03 -4.60
C PRO A 231 -7.12 14.64 -5.19
N PHE A 232 -6.20 13.86 -4.64
CA PHE A 232 -6.01 12.46 -5.01
C PHE A 232 -6.59 11.55 -3.93
N VAL A 233 -7.45 10.61 -4.31
CA VAL A 233 -8.18 9.77 -3.36
C VAL A 233 -7.27 8.96 -2.43
N MET A 234 -6.10 8.54 -2.90
CA MET A 234 -5.13 7.78 -2.12
C MET A 234 -4.13 8.65 -1.35
N ALA A 235 -4.11 9.97 -1.55
CA ALA A 235 -3.17 10.86 -0.86
C ALA A 235 -3.20 10.72 0.67
N PRO A 236 -4.37 10.56 1.35
CA PRO A 236 -4.40 10.32 2.80
C PRO A 236 -3.71 9.02 3.22
N ALA A 237 -3.67 7.99 2.38
CA ALA A 237 -2.92 6.77 2.66
C ALA A 237 -1.41 6.97 2.38
N ASN A 238 -1.06 7.35 1.17
CA ASN A 238 0.31 7.42 0.66
C ASN A 238 1.18 8.42 1.41
N THR A 239 0.65 9.61 1.70
CA THR A 239 1.42 10.67 2.38
C THR A 239 1.92 10.24 3.76
N ARG A 240 1.15 9.41 4.49
CA ARG A 240 1.55 8.89 5.80
C ARG A 240 2.68 7.87 5.67
N VAL A 241 2.65 7.04 4.62
CA VAL A 241 3.72 6.06 4.33
C VAL A 241 5.01 6.79 3.97
N VAL A 242 4.99 7.70 3.00
CA VAL A 242 6.19 8.46 2.59
C VAL A 242 6.80 9.26 3.75
N ARG A 243 5.97 9.93 4.56
CA ARG A 243 6.44 10.69 5.73
C ARG A 243 7.06 9.79 6.80
N ARG A 244 6.50 8.58 7.01
CA ARG A 244 7.12 7.58 7.89
C ARG A 244 8.46 7.11 7.37
N SER A 245 8.55 6.74 6.09
CA SER A 245 9.80 6.30 5.46
C SER A 245 10.87 7.39 5.59
N ALA A 246 10.53 8.65 5.28
CA ALA A 246 11.44 9.77 5.45
C ALA A 246 11.95 9.90 6.88
N ALA A 247 11.06 9.87 7.89
CA ALA A 247 11.45 9.96 9.29
C ALA A 247 12.35 8.80 9.73
N LEU A 248 12.08 7.56 9.29
CA LEU A 248 12.93 6.41 9.61
C LEU A 248 14.32 6.51 8.96
N PHE A 249 14.43 7.09 7.77
CA PHE A 249 15.71 7.37 7.12
C PHE A 249 16.46 8.52 7.84
N ASP A 250 15.77 9.58 8.26
CA ASP A 250 16.37 10.69 9.00
C ASP A 250 16.97 10.21 10.34
N MET A 251 16.26 9.34 11.07
CA MET A 251 16.76 8.73 12.31
C MET A 251 18.05 7.89 12.10
N ARG A 252 18.30 7.42 10.89
CA ARG A 252 19.50 6.67 10.49
C ARG A 252 20.54 7.53 9.76
N GLN A 253 20.41 8.86 9.82
CA GLN A 253 21.30 9.84 9.18
C GLN A 253 21.34 9.76 7.63
N ASN A 254 20.42 9.06 7.02
CA ASN A 254 20.29 8.88 5.56
C ASN A 254 18.99 9.48 5.02
N GLY A 255 18.44 10.47 5.70
CA GLY A 255 17.12 10.98 5.46
C GLY A 255 17.03 12.07 4.40
N TYR A 256 15.81 12.52 4.20
CA TYR A 256 15.44 13.52 3.20
C TYR A 256 15.80 14.93 3.65
N GLY A 257 15.79 15.22 4.94
CA GLY A 257 16.03 16.52 5.55
C GLY A 257 15.06 16.80 6.70
N GLU A 258 15.52 17.53 7.71
CA GLU A 258 14.75 17.78 8.96
C GLU A 258 13.42 18.51 8.75
N GLN A 259 13.28 19.26 7.67
CA GLN A 259 12.06 20.02 7.35
C GLN A 259 11.26 19.42 6.19
N PHE A 260 11.54 18.17 5.82
CA PHE A 260 10.92 17.53 4.69
C PHE A 260 9.39 17.54 4.74
N VAL A 261 8.78 17.97 3.64
CA VAL A 261 7.33 18.00 3.44
C VAL A 261 6.96 17.22 2.19
N TYR A 262 6.00 16.32 2.30
CA TYR A 262 5.47 15.56 1.17
C TYR A 262 3.98 15.83 0.98
N ASN A 263 3.58 16.12 -0.26
CA ASN A 263 2.17 16.26 -0.65
C ASN A 263 1.90 15.44 -1.91
N GLU A 264 0.64 15.05 -2.10
CA GLU A 264 0.23 14.26 -3.24
C GLU A 264 -1.09 14.74 -3.82
N PHE A 265 -1.17 14.77 -5.16
CA PHE A 265 -2.28 15.31 -5.92
C PHE A 265 -2.56 14.44 -7.15
N MET A 266 -3.77 14.56 -7.72
CA MET A 266 -4.06 14.10 -9.07
C MET A 266 -3.68 15.17 -10.08
N GLU A 267 -3.05 14.77 -11.20
CA GLU A 267 -2.76 15.65 -12.34
C GLU A 267 -3.83 15.50 -13.42
N LEU A 268 -4.39 16.60 -13.89
CA LEU A 268 -5.44 16.65 -14.91
C LEU A 268 -5.14 17.72 -15.96
N LYS A 269 -5.45 17.43 -17.23
CA LYS A 269 -5.17 18.36 -18.35
C LYS A 269 -6.00 19.61 -18.31
N LYS A 270 -7.28 19.53 -17.87
CA LYS A 270 -8.25 20.64 -17.91
C LYS A 270 -8.73 20.99 -16.51
N TYR A 271 -9.01 22.28 -16.27
CA TYR A 271 -9.63 22.75 -15.03
C TYR A 271 -10.99 22.09 -14.76
N THR A 272 -11.82 21.97 -15.80
CA THR A 272 -13.14 21.33 -15.70
C THR A 272 -13.04 19.88 -15.21
N SER A 273 -12.06 19.12 -15.69
CA SER A 273 -11.79 17.76 -15.20
C SER A 273 -11.37 17.75 -13.72
N ALA A 274 -10.54 18.73 -13.32
CA ALA A 274 -10.14 18.87 -11.92
C ALA A 274 -11.34 19.21 -11.02
N LEU A 275 -12.24 20.04 -11.48
CA LEU A 275 -13.47 20.37 -10.76
C LEU A 275 -14.39 19.13 -10.62
N ILE A 276 -14.61 18.37 -11.69
CA ILE A 276 -15.43 17.15 -11.67
C ILE A 276 -14.85 16.14 -10.68
N VAL A 277 -13.55 15.87 -10.73
CA VAL A 277 -12.90 14.94 -9.79
C VAL A 277 -13.05 15.42 -8.35
N SER A 278 -12.81 16.71 -8.09
CA SER A 278 -12.91 17.25 -6.74
C SER A 278 -14.32 17.15 -6.17
N THR A 279 -15.33 17.51 -6.96
CA THR A 279 -16.74 17.40 -6.54
C THR A 279 -17.18 15.95 -6.36
N SER A 280 -16.73 15.03 -7.24
CA SER A 280 -17.03 13.60 -7.11
C SER A 280 -16.42 13.00 -5.83
N LEU A 281 -15.21 13.41 -5.45
CA LEU A 281 -14.58 12.95 -4.20
C LEU A 281 -15.32 13.49 -2.95
N VAL A 282 -15.79 14.73 -2.98
CA VAL A 282 -16.61 15.28 -1.90
C VAL A 282 -17.93 14.52 -1.77
N MET A 283 -18.63 14.27 -2.89
CA MET A 283 -19.86 13.50 -2.91
C MET A 283 -19.65 12.07 -2.41
N LEU A 284 -18.58 11.41 -2.84
CA LEU A 284 -18.20 10.06 -2.36
C LEU A 284 -17.96 10.08 -0.85
N GLY A 285 -17.23 11.07 -0.34
CA GLY A 285 -16.99 11.25 1.10
C GLY A 285 -18.29 11.42 1.88
N LEU A 286 -19.22 12.20 1.37
CA LEU A 286 -20.55 12.37 1.97
C LEU A 286 -21.31 11.05 2.03
N ILE A 287 -21.39 10.31 0.89
CA ILE A 287 -22.07 9.01 0.81
C ILE A 287 -21.49 8.01 1.82
N ILE A 288 -20.15 7.92 1.88
CA ILE A 288 -19.47 7.00 2.80
C ILE A 288 -19.69 7.39 4.27
N SER A 289 -19.89 8.68 4.56
CA SER A 289 -20.13 9.18 5.92
C SER A 289 -21.57 8.91 6.41
N LEU A 290 -22.50 8.55 5.52
CA LEU A 290 -23.89 8.28 5.90
C LEU A 290 -24.00 7.01 6.76
N PRO A 291 -24.90 7.00 7.78
CA PRO A 291 -25.12 5.82 8.62
C PRO A 291 -25.62 4.60 7.85
N PHE A 292 -26.32 4.83 6.74
CA PHE A 292 -26.88 3.80 5.87
C PHE A 292 -26.00 3.52 4.61
N ARG A 293 -24.72 3.86 4.64
CA ARG A 293 -23.77 3.63 3.52
C ARG A 293 -23.74 2.19 2.97
N ARG A 294 -24.09 1.19 3.80
CA ARG A 294 -24.18 -0.21 3.38
C ARG A 294 -25.25 -0.45 2.30
N LEU A 295 -26.28 0.40 2.20
CA LEU A 295 -27.28 0.33 1.13
C LEU A 295 -26.68 0.58 -0.26
N PHE A 296 -25.58 1.32 -0.34
CA PHE A 296 -24.87 1.58 -1.59
C PHE A 296 -23.87 0.47 -1.97
N ARG A 297 -23.62 -0.52 -1.07
CA ARG A 297 -22.66 -1.61 -1.29
C ARG A 297 -22.92 -2.41 -2.59
N PRO A 298 -24.17 -2.70 -3.00
CA PRO A 298 -24.45 -3.41 -4.25
C PRO A 298 -24.04 -2.68 -5.53
N LEU A 299 -23.83 -1.34 -5.47
CA LEU A 299 -23.36 -0.54 -6.61
C LEU A 299 -21.86 -0.72 -6.90
N PHE A 300 -21.13 -1.37 -5.99
CA PHE A 300 -19.68 -1.54 -6.11
C PHE A 300 -19.30 -2.99 -6.43
N THR A 301 -18.09 -3.17 -6.96
CA THR A 301 -17.52 -4.49 -7.28
C THR A 301 -17.56 -5.42 -6.06
N LYS A 302 -18.02 -6.65 -6.26
CA LYS A 302 -18.07 -7.67 -5.19
C LYS A 302 -16.67 -8.15 -4.79
N PRO A 303 -16.45 -8.57 -3.52
CA PRO A 303 -15.22 -9.23 -3.12
C PRO A 303 -14.89 -10.44 -4.02
N GLY A 304 -13.60 -10.60 -4.35
CA GLY A 304 -13.14 -11.64 -5.26
C GLY A 304 -13.16 -11.26 -6.74
N ASN A 305 -13.82 -10.16 -7.11
CA ASN A 305 -13.86 -9.65 -8.48
C ASN A 305 -12.97 -8.40 -8.61
N GLY A 306 -12.52 -8.12 -9.85
CA GLY A 306 -11.70 -6.97 -10.17
C GLY A 306 -11.81 -6.59 -11.66
N PRO A 307 -10.95 -5.70 -12.15
CA PRO A 307 -10.96 -5.26 -13.53
C PRO A 307 -10.68 -6.43 -14.50
N SER A 308 -11.30 -6.37 -15.68
CA SER A 308 -11.08 -7.36 -16.76
C SER A 308 -9.61 -7.33 -17.21
N GLU A 309 -9.13 -8.43 -17.82
CA GLU A 309 -7.77 -8.50 -18.38
C GLU A 309 -7.51 -7.36 -19.36
N LYS A 310 -8.47 -7.06 -20.23
CA LYS A 310 -8.39 -5.91 -21.15
C LYS A 310 -8.19 -4.59 -20.43
N THR A 311 -8.86 -4.38 -19.30
CA THR A 311 -8.68 -3.16 -18.48
C THR A 311 -7.30 -3.16 -17.84
N GLN A 312 -6.83 -4.32 -17.36
CA GLN A 312 -5.51 -4.47 -16.77
C GLN A 312 -4.40 -4.19 -17.80
N ASP A 313 -4.53 -4.71 -19.03
CA ASP A 313 -3.55 -4.54 -20.09
C ASP A 313 -3.46 -3.10 -20.60
N ASN A 314 -4.61 -2.41 -20.71
CA ASN A 314 -4.70 -1.03 -21.18
C ASN A 314 -4.48 0.01 -20.06
N GLY A 315 -4.31 -0.44 -18.83
CA GLY A 315 -4.01 0.44 -17.70
C GLY A 315 -2.64 1.10 -17.82
N TRP A 316 -2.41 2.11 -17.04
CA TRP A 316 -1.11 2.78 -16.94
C TRP A 316 -1.11 3.71 -15.73
N PHE A 317 0.08 4.03 -15.22
CA PHE A 317 0.23 5.13 -14.26
C PHE A 317 1.44 6.00 -14.59
N LYS A 318 1.40 7.20 -14.05
CA LYS A 318 2.47 8.17 -14.12
C LYS A 318 2.49 8.99 -12.85
N SER A 319 3.62 8.97 -12.17
CA SER A 319 3.91 9.80 -11.01
C SER A 319 4.97 10.83 -11.39
N LYS A 320 4.70 12.11 -11.19
CA LYS A 320 5.63 13.20 -11.42
C LYS A 320 5.93 13.88 -10.10
N PHE A 321 7.18 14.09 -9.79
CA PHE A 321 7.65 14.67 -8.55
C PHE A 321 8.29 16.03 -8.83
N ILE A 322 7.77 17.09 -8.22
CA ILE A 322 8.43 18.39 -8.17
C ILE A 322 9.14 18.47 -6.82
N ILE A 323 10.45 18.52 -6.87
CA ILE A 323 11.34 18.41 -5.72
C ILE A 323 12.01 19.75 -5.49
N LYS A 324 11.88 20.29 -4.28
CA LYS A 324 12.61 21.50 -3.84
C LYS A 324 13.67 21.12 -2.82
N THR A 325 14.89 21.54 -3.05
CA THR A 325 16.05 21.30 -2.20
C THR A 325 16.39 22.51 -1.34
N GLU A 326 17.18 22.31 -0.29
CA GLU A 326 17.59 23.38 0.65
C GLU A 326 18.40 24.48 -0.03
N ASP A 327 19.10 24.20 -1.14
CA ASP A 327 19.80 25.18 -1.98
C ASP A 327 18.86 25.95 -2.95
N ASN A 328 17.54 25.93 -2.67
CA ASN A 328 16.49 26.60 -3.46
C ASN A 328 16.38 26.18 -4.93
N LYS A 329 16.92 25.02 -5.28
CA LYS A 329 16.74 24.47 -6.64
C LYS A 329 15.49 23.61 -6.74
N THR A 330 14.98 23.52 -7.97
CA THR A 330 13.80 22.67 -8.28
C THR A 330 14.21 21.61 -9.30
N TYR A 331 13.89 20.35 -8.99
CA TYR A 331 14.14 19.21 -9.84
C TYR A 331 12.82 18.50 -10.15
N ILE A 332 12.79 17.77 -11.26
CA ILE A 332 11.64 16.99 -11.69
C ILE A 332 12.06 15.54 -11.88
N SER A 333 11.41 14.65 -11.18
CA SER A 333 11.52 13.20 -11.37
C SER A 333 10.21 12.64 -11.90
N LYS A 334 10.26 11.50 -12.61
CA LYS A 334 9.08 10.86 -13.21
C LYS A 334 9.20 9.35 -13.11
N MET A 335 8.08 8.71 -12.80
CA MET A 335 7.94 7.25 -12.80
C MET A 335 6.75 6.87 -13.69
N TYR A 336 6.85 5.76 -14.39
CA TYR A 336 5.82 5.23 -15.28
C TYR A 336 5.65 3.74 -15.07
N GLY A 337 4.41 3.26 -15.20
CA GLY A 337 4.09 1.85 -15.36
C GLY A 337 3.10 1.64 -16.48
N LYS A 338 3.30 0.56 -17.26
CA LYS A 338 2.34 0.04 -18.24
C LYS A 338 1.52 -1.06 -17.59
N GLY A 339 0.24 -1.16 -17.96
CA GLY A 339 -0.71 -2.04 -17.32
C GLY A 339 -1.40 -1.36 -16.14
N ASP A 340 -2.47 -1.99 -15.68
CA ASP A 340 -3.23 -1.49 -14.52
C ASP A 340 -2.30 -1.28 -13.32
N PRO A 341 -2.35 -0.08 -12.72
CA PRO A 341 -1.44 0.25 -11.62
C PRO A 341 -1.50 -0.72 -10.45
N GLY A 342 -2.70 -1.15 -10.06
CA GLY A 342 -2.89 -2.01 -8.89
C GLY A 342 -2.78 -3.51 -9.16
N TYR A 343 -2.80 -3.94 -10.43
CA TYR A 343 -2.95 -5.37 -10.74
C TYR A 343 -1.99 -5.88 -11.82
N LYS A 344 -1.21 -5.02 -12.45
CA LYS A 344 -0.27 -5.43 -13.49
C LYS A 344 1.09 -4.72 -13.43
N SER A 345 1.15 -3.50 -12.88
CA SER A 345 2.37 -2.69 -12.87
C SER A 345 3.11 -2.70 -11.53
N THR A 346 2.41 -2.92 -10.43
CA THR A 346 3.00 -2.90 -9.06
C THR A 346 2.51 -4.08 -8.25
#